data_23a973a4261b4f0c82dd318a389e6139
#
_entry.id   23a973a4261b4f0c82dd318a389e6139
#
_cell.length_a   1.000
_cell.length_b   1.000
_cell.length_c   1.000
_cell.angle_alpha   90.00
_cell.angle_beta   90.00
_cell.angle_gamma   90.00
#
_symmetry.space_group_name_H-M   'P 1'
#
loop_
_entity.id
_entity.type
_entity.pdbx_description
1 polymer ?
#
loop_
_entity_poly.entity_id
_entity_poly.type
_entity_poly.pdbx_seq_one_letter_code
_entity_poly.pdbx_strand_id
1 'polypeptide(L)'
;MISNYTNIDALFDSGSQSNLISKYLVKKLNLEAIPHNKPHPLGWIVNNANLQVTRKFLFKFAITEKFIDEVELDVIRLDISGIILGSPYLYDRKVVFYRHQRKYLLLKNGVEYIVRAHRKNLNISLVNVGR
;
A
#
# COMPACT_ATOMS: atom_id res chain seq x y z
N MET A 1 -12.96 15.26 -11.84
CA MET A 1 -13.63 13.98 -11.76
C MET A 1 -12.74 12.85 -12.25
N ILE A 2 -12.83 11.74 -11.64
CA ILE A 2 -12.03 10.59 -12.05
C ILE A 2 -12.82 9.79 -13.05
N SER A 3 -12.34 9.76 -14.27
CA SER A 3 -13.03 9.05 -15.32
C SER A 3 -12.67 7.57 -15.35
N ASN A 4 -11.53 7.22 -14.77
CA ASN A 4 -11.06 5.84 -14.79
C ASN A 4 -10.73 5.38 -13.40
N TYR A 5 -11.54 4.46 -12.92
CA TYR A 5 -11.26 3.82 -11.64
C TYR A 5 -10.59 2.50 -11.91
N THR A 6 -9.39 2.35 -11.43
CA THR A 6 -8.70 1.08 -11.47
C THR A 6 -8.55 0.59 -10.05
N ASN A 7 -9.15 -0.56 -9.78
CA ASN A 7 -8.99 -1.18 -8.48
C ASN A 7 -7.60 -1.74 -8.38
N ILE A 8 -6.93 -1.42 -7.30
CA ILE A 8 -5.58 -1.88 -7.02
C ILE A 8 -5.64 -2.75 -5.79
N ASP A 9 -5.10 -3.95 -5.89
CA ASP A 9 -5.03 -4.83 -4.74
C ASP A 9 -3.94 -4.37 -3.80
N ALA A 10 -4.24 -4.37 -2.52
CA ALA A 10 -3.27 -4.05 -1.50
C ALA A 10 -3.34 -5.08 -0.39
N LEU A 11 -2.20 -5.33 0.21
CA LEU A 11 -2.08 -6.28 1.31
C LEU A 11 -1.56 -5.54 2.53
N PHE A 12 -2.22 -5.73 3.67
CA PHE A 12 -1.69 -5.30 4.95
C PHE A 12 -0.72 -6.38 5.41
N ASP A 13 0.55 -6.00 5.56
CA ASP A 13 1.59 -6.99 5.86
C ASP A 13 2.49 -6.48 6.97
N SER A 14 2.26 -6.98 8.18
CA SER A 14 3.04 -6.57 9.34
C SER A 14 4.48 -7.05 9.26
N GLY A 15 4.77 -7.99 8.37
CA GLY A 15 6.15 -8.44 8.17
C GLY A 15 6.96 -7.51 7.29
N SER A 16 6.31 -6.57 6.62
CA SER A 16 7.04 -5.61 5.78
C SER A 16 7.38 -4.38 6.61
N GLN A 17 8.64 -3.97 6.55
CA GLN A 17 9.10 -2.79 7.27
C GLN A 17 8.88 -1.50 6.50
N SER A 18 8.35 -1.61 5.29
CA SER A 18 8.12 -0.45 4.43
C SER A 18 6.79 -0.61 3.73
N ASN A 19 6.26 0.52 3.28
CA ASN A 19 5.09 0.52 2.41
C ASN A 19 5.60 0.48 0.98
N LEU A 20 5.15 -0.49 0.19
CA LEU A 20 5.78 -0.80 -1.09
C LEU A 20 4.79 -0.80 -2.24
N ILE A 21 5.29 -0.43 -3.41
CA ILE A 21 4.56 -0.59 -4.65
C ILE A 21 5.53 -1.12 -5.71
N SER A 22 5.07 -2.03 -6.56
CA SER A 22 5.94 -2.59 -7.58
C SER A 22 6.18 -1.58 -8.69
N LYS A 23 7.38 -1.61 -9.25
CA LYS A 23 7.72 -0.77 -10.38
C LYS A 23 6.81 -1.07 -11.56
N TYR A 24 6.46 -2.33 -11.73
CA TYR A 24 5.54 -2.73 -12.78
C TYR A 24 4.21 -2.01 -12.67
N LEU A 25 3.67 -1.94 -11.45
CA LEU A 25 2.37 -1.30 -11.24
C LEU A 25 2.46 0.20 -11.45
N VAL A 26 3.57 0.82 -11.03
CA VAL A 26 3.79 2.25 -11.28
C VAL A 26 3.73 2.54 -12.76
N LYS A 27 4.38 1.71 -13.57
CA LYS A 27 4.36 1.89 -15.02
C LYS A 27 2.99 1.63 -15.63
N LYS A 28 2.36 0.55 -15.18
CA LYS A 28 1.06 0.16 -15.73
C LYS A 28 0.02 1.22 -15.49
N LEU A 29 0.05 1.88 -14.34
CA LEU A 29 -0.92 2.89 -13.97
C LEU A 29 -0.47 4.30 -14.33
N ASN A 30 0.71 4.43 -14.93
CA ASN A 30 1.27 5.71 -15.32
C ASN A 30 1.35 6.68 -14.15
N LEU A 31 1.84 6.20 -13.04
CA LEU A 31 2.01 7.02 -11.85
C LEU A 31 3.35 7.73 -11.89
N GLU A 32 3.42 8.88 -11.22
CA GLU A 32 4.66 9.62 -11.13
C GLU A 32 5.39 9.29 -9.85
N ALA A 33 6.59 8.74 -9.98
CA ALA A 33 7.43 8.44 -8.85
C ALA A 33 8.60 9.42 -8.83
N ILE A 34 8.99 9.85 -7.63
CA ILE A 34 10.13 10.75 -7.48
C ILE A 34 11.30 9.98 -6.90
N PRO A 35 12.53 10.43 -7.18
CA PRO A 35 13.70 9.75 -6.64
C PRO A 35 13.69 9.77 -5.12
N HIS A 36 14.09 8.66 -4.52
CA HIS A 36 14.22 8.58 -3.08
C HIS A 36 15.50 9.31 -2.66
N ASN A 37 15.40 10.14 -1.63
CA ASN A 37 16.55 10.91 -1.20
C ASN A 37 17.69 10.03 -0.65
N LYS A 38 17.31 8.97 0.01
CA LYS A 38 18.29 8.07 0.61
C LYS A 38 17.93 6.63 0.26
N PRO A 39 18.41 6.15 -0.87
CA PRO A 39 18.14 4.75 -1.23
C PRO A 39 18.68 3.81 -0.16
N HIS A 40 17.94 2.77 0.11
CA HIS A 40 18.32 1.83 1.15
C HIS A 40 17.91 0.43 0.75
N PRO A 41 18.62 -0.59 1.24
CA PRO A 41 18.22 -1.96 0.97
C PRO A 41 16.97 -2.32 1.75
N LEU A 42 16.21 -3.25 1.21
CA LEU A 42 15.03 -3.77 1.89
C LEU A 42 15.46 -4.85 2.86
N GLY A 43 15.22 -4.62 4.14
CA GLY A 43 15.75 -5.49 5.17
C GLY A 43 15.15 -6.89 5.21
N TRP A 44 13.94 -7.05 4.67
CA TRP A 44 13.29 -8.36 4.71
C TRP A 44 13.58 -9.22 3.49
N ILE A 45 14.32 -8.69 2.52
CA ILE A 45 14.73 -9.47 1.34
C ILE A 45 16.18 -9.82 1.50
N VAL A 46 16.43 -11.03 2.02
CA VAL A 46 17.77 -11.37 2.48
C VAL A 46 18.68 -11.93 1.40
N ASN A 47 18.12 -12.49 0.34
CA ASN A 47 18.95 -13.12 -0.68
C ASN A 47 19.18 -12.25 -1.90
N ASN A 48 18.87 -10.97 -1.79
CA ASN A 48 19.14 -10.01 -2.87
C ASN A 48 19.81 -8.79 -2.28
N ALA A 49 21.08 -8.93 -1.98
CA ALA A 49 21.81 -7.88 -1.29
C ALA A 49 21.86 -6.57 -2.08
N ASN A 50 21.67 -6.65 -3.40
CA ASN A 50 21.77 -5.47 -4.24
C ASN A 50 20.44 -4.78 -4.49
N LEU A 51 19.35 -5.35 -3.97
CA LEU A 51 18.04 -4.76 -4.18
C LEU A 51 17.90 -3.54 -3.30
N GLN A 52 17.61 -2.41 -3.90
CA GLN A 52 17.50 -1.15 -3.19
C GLN A 52 16.26 -0.40 -3.62
N VAL A 53 15.75 0.42 -2.69
CA VAL A 53 14.67 1.35 -2.97
C VAL A 53 15.29 2.62 -3.53
N THR A 54 15.00 2.93 -4.80
CA THR A 54 15.58 4.09 -5.45
C THR A 54 14.58 5.19 -5.72
N ARG A 55 13.29 4.92 -5.54
CA ARG A 55 12.25 5.89 -5.82
C ARG A 55 11.16 5.76 -4.79
N LYS A 56 10.37 6.82 -4.66
CA LYS A 56 9.19 6.80 -3.81
C LYS A 56 8.03 7.45 -4.53
N PHE A 57 6.84 7.16 -4.07
CA PHE A 57 5.64 7.68 -4.67
C PHE A 57 4.64 8.02 -3.58
N LEU A 58 4.13 9.24 -3.61
CA LEU A 58 3.08 9.66 -2.69
C LEU A 58 1.74 9.26 -3.29
N PHE A 59 1.10 8.29 -2.68
CA PHE A 59 -0.09 7.67 -3.21
C PHE A 59 -1.31 8.10 -2.42
N LYS A 60 -2.27 8.71 -3.11
CA LYS A 60 -3.52 9.11 -2.51
C LYS A 60 -4.60 8.16 -2.99
N PHE A 61 -5.34 7.60 -2.07
CA PHE A 61 -6.25 6.52 -2.41
C PHE A 61 -7.50 6.55 -1.55
N ALA A 62 -8.53 5.85 -2.04
CA ALA A 62 -9.73 5.60 -1.28
C ALA A 62 -9.92 4.10 -1.15
N ILE A 63 -10.32 3.66 0.03
CA ILE A 63 -10.67 2.26 0.24
C ILE A 63 -12.18 2.10 0.19
N THR A 64 -12.88 3.00 0.82
CA THR A 64 -14.34 3.07 0.76
C THR A 64 -14.71 4.48 0.35
N GLU A 65 -15.99 4.72 0.18
CA GLU A 65 -16.43 6.06 -0.18
C GLU A 65 -16.03 7.11 0.86
N LYS A 66 -15.86 6.68 2.09
CA LYS A 66 -15.60 7.61 3.17
C LYS A 66 -14.17 7.63 3.66
N PHE A 67 -13.39 6.62 3.33
CA PHE A 67 -12.02 6.55 3.79
C PHE A 67 -11.05 6.91 2.67
N ILE A 68 -10.50 8.10 2.78
CA ILE A 68 -9.48 8.58 1.84
C ILE A 68 -8.21 8.79 2.65
N ASP A 69 -7.10 8.29 2.12
CA ASP A 69 -5.84 8.38 2.83
C ASP A 69 -4.70 8.61 1.86
N GLU A 70 -3.55 8.83 2.41
CA GLU A 70 -2.36 9.13 1.64
C GLU A 70 -1.19 8.43 2.30
N VAL A 71 -0.33 7.84 1.48
CA VAL A 71 0.80 7.10 2.00
C VAL A 71 1.98 7.25 1.05
N GLU A 72 3.17 7.27 1.61
CA GLU A 72 4.39 7.29 0.83
C GLU A 72 4.82 5.85 0.60
N LEU A 73 4.93 5.47 -0.68
CA LEU A 73 5.28 4.12 -1.08
C LEU A 73 6.69 4.11 -1.66
N ASP A 74 7.45 3.11 -1.28
CA ASP A 74 8.76 2.88 -1.88
C ASP A 74 8.56 2.02 -3.12
N VAL A 75 9.10 2.46 -4.24
CA VAL A 75 8.99 1.74 -5.51
C VAL A 75 10.09 0.71 -5.57
N ILE A 76 9.72 -0.53 -5.78
CA ILE A 76 10.68 -1.62 -5.85
C ILE A 76 10.49 -2.41 -7.15
N ARG A 77 11.54 -3.11 -7.53
CA ARG A 77 11.52 -3.91 -8.75
C ARG A 77 11.04 -5.32 -8.53
N LEU A 78 10.74 -5.65 -7.30
CA LEU A 78 10.27 -6.98 -6.98
C LEU A 78 8.92 -7.25 -7.62
N ASP A 79 8.73 -8.48 -8.02
CA ASP A 79 7.47 -8.88 -8.66
C ASP A 79 6.43 -9.15 -7.60
N ILE A 80 5.73 -8.12 -7.23
CA ILE A 80 4.57 -8.23 -6.33
C ILE A 80 3.36 -7.71 -7.07
N SER A 81 2.20 -8.22 -6.72
CA SER A 81 0.98 -7.81 -7.38
C SER A 81 0.28 -6.75 -6.55
N GLY A 82 0.56 -5.49 -6.83
CA GLY A 82 -0.13 -4.42 -6.17
C GLY A 82 0.73 -3.69 -5.15
N ILE A 83 0.11 -3.38 -4.03
CA ILE A 83 0.70 -2.53 -3.01
C ILE A 83 0.78 -3.32 -1.71
N ILE A 84 1.88 -3.10 -0.98
CA ILE A 84 2.01 -3.65 0.37
C ILE A 84 2.01 -2.48 1.35
N LEU A 85 1.05 -2.48 2.25
CA LEU A 85 1.00 -1.52 3.34
C LEU A 85 1.62 -2.20 4.56
N GLY A 86 2.85 -1.82 4.84
CA GLY A 86 3.64 -2.47 5.86
C GLY A 86 3.43 -1.89 7.24
N SER A 87 4.34 -2.26 8.14
CA SER A 87 4.20 -1.87 9.54
C SER A 87 4.11 -0.37 9.77
N PRO A 88 4.75 0.52 8.97
CA PRO A 88 4.55 1.95 9.21
C PRO A 88 3.09 2.38 9.08
N TYR A 89 2.42 1.91 8.02
CA TYR A 89 1.02 2.26 7.82
C TYR A 89 0.13 1.61 8.86
N LEU A 90 0.40 0.34 9.16
CA LEU A 90 -0.40 -0.39 10.14
C LEU A 90 -0.33 0.27 11.51
N TYR A 91 0.84 0.76 11.86
CA TYR A 91 1.05 1.45 13.12
C TYR A 91 0.30 2.80 13.13
N ASP A 92 0.46 3.57 12.06
CA ASP A 92 -0.16 4.90 12.00
C ASP A 92 -1.68 4.84 12.07
N ARG A 93 -2.27 3.83 11.48
CA ARG A 93 -3.72 3.68 11.43
C ARG A 93 -4.24 2.71 12.47
N LYS A 94 -3.37 2.18 13.32
CA LYS A 94 -3.72 1.24 14.38
C LYS A 94 -4.61 0.13 13.85
N VAL A 95 -4.16 -0.47 12.76
CA VAL A 95 -4.94 -1.48 12.03
C VAL A 95 -5.09 -2.73 12.86
N VAL A 96 -6.32 -3.22 12.97
CA VAL A 96 -6.63 -4.46 13.66
C VAL A 96 -7.35 -5.38 12.69
N PHE A 97 -6.92 -6.63 12.63
CA PHE A 97 -7.55 -7.61 11.76
C PHE A 97 -8.48 -8.51 12.58
N TYR A 98 -9.73 -8.54 12.19
CA TYR A 98 -10.72 -9.42 12.79
C TYR A 98 -10.86 -10.64 11.90
N ARG A 99 -10.16 -11.70 12.28
CA ARG A 99 -10.04 -12.88 11.43
C ARG A 99 -11.39 -13.51 11.10
N HIS A 100 -12.23 -13.64 12.10
CA HIS A 100 -13.49 -14.33 11.92
C HIS A 100 -14.43 -13.63 10.94
N GLN A 101 -14.47 -12.31 11.01
CA GLN A 101 -15.29 -11.51 10.11
C GLN A 101 -14.55 -11.11 8.84
N ARG A 102 -13.26 -11.40 8.73
CA ARG A 102 -12.42 -11.08 7.59
C ARG A 102 -12.51 -9.60 7.25
N LYS A 103 -12.23 -8.79 8.26
CA LYS A 103 -12.27 -7.34 8.08
C LYS A 103 -11.14 -6.69 8.87
N TYR A 104 -10.82 -5.48 8.46
CA TYR A 104 -9.83 -4.66 9.13
C TYR A 104 -10.48 -3.43 9.72
N LEU A 105 -10.02 -3.05 10.89
CA LEU A 105 -10.43 -1.80 11.52
C LEU A 105 -9.27 -0.83 11.45
N LEU A 106 -9.51 0.36 10.91
CA LEU A 106 -8.50 1.41 10.80
C LEU A 106 -8.96 2.63 11.58
N LEU A 107 -7.99 3.33 12.16
CA LEU A 107 -8.28 4.54 12.92
C LEU A 107 -7.57 5.72 12.24
N LYS A 108 -8.33 6.76 11.92
CA LYS A 108 -7.76 7.96 11.35
C LYS A 108 -8.45 9.18 11.92
N ASN A 109 -7.67 10.06 12.52
CA ASN A 109 -8.20 11.30 13.12
C ASN A 109 -9.33 11.04 14.12
N GLY A 110 -9.19 9.96 14.90
CA GLY A 110 -10.17 9.61 15.90
C GLY A 110 -11.40 8.91 15.38
N VAL A 111 -11.47 8.63 14.10
CA VAL A 111 -12.63 7.96 13.48
C VAL A 111 -12.24 6.56 13.08
N GLU A 112 -13.10 5.60 13.39
CA GLU A 112 -12.87 4.21 13.04
C GLU A 112 -13.52 3.88 11.69
N TYR A 113 -12.79 3.15 10.87
CA TYR A 113 -13.28 2.71 9.56
C TYR A 113 -13.12 1.21 9.44
N ILE A 114 -14.09 0.58 8.82
CA ILE A 114 -14.07 -0.87 8.62
C ILE A 114 -13.87 -1.15 7.14
N VAL A 115 -12.90 -2.01 6.84
CA VAL A 115 -12.59 -2.41 5.47
C VAL A 115 -12.67 -3.92 5.39
N ARG A 116 -13.43 -4.42 4.43
CA ARG A 116 -13.58 -5.85 4.27
C ARG A 116 -12.51 -6.41 3.36
N ALA A 117 -11.99 -7.57 3.73
CA ALA A 117 -11.02 -8.27 2.91
C ALA A 117 -11.74 -9.07 1.81
N HIS A 118 -11.03 -9.35 0.74
CA HIS A 118 -11.56 -10.20 -0.32
C HIS A 118 -11.83 -11.61 0.21
N ARG A 119 -12.76 -12.27 -0.40
CA ARG A 119 -13.15 -13.61 0.04
C ARG A 119 -12.04 -14.63 -0.10
N LYS A 120 -11.31 -14.58 -1.22
CA LYS A 120 -10.33 -15.62 -1.53
C LYS A 120 -8.98 -15.37 -0.91
N ASN A 121 -8.71 -14.13 -0.53
CA ASN A 121 -7.44 -13.78 0.08
C ASN A 121 -7.71 -12.66 1.07
N LEU A 122 -6.67 -12.10 1.64
CA LEU A 122 -6.83 -11.03 2.62
C LEU A 122 -6.51 -9.66 2.05
N ASN A 123 -6.48 -9.56 0.72
CA ASN A 123 -6.23 -8.28 0.06
C ASN A 123 -7.44 -7.37 0.19
N ILE A 124 -7.18 -6.10 0.06
CA ILE A 124 -8.23 -5.08 0.00
C ILE A 124 -8.10 -4.35 -1.34
N SER A 125 -9.16 -3.67 -1.72
CA SER A 125 -9.15 -2.91 -2.97
C SER A 125 -8.98 -1.42 -2.69
N LEU A 126 -8.07 -0.81 -3.40
CA LEU A 126 -7.85 0.63 -3.33
C LEU A 126 -8.22 1.26 -4.66
N VAL A 127 -8.59 2.52 -4.61
CA VAL A 127 -8.82 3.32 -5.82
C VAL A 127 -7.90 4.53 -5.74
N ASN A 128 -7.14 4.75 -6.81
CA ASN A 128 -6.25 5.90 -6.88
C ASN A 128 -7.08 7.16 -7.07
N VAL A 129 -6.98 8.11 -6.12
CA VAL A 129 -7.72 9.37 -6.23
C VAL A 129 -6.80 10.57 -6.42
N GLY A 130 -5.48 10.32 -6.41
CA GLY A 130 -4.51 11.34 -6.75
C GLY A 130 -4.35 11.37 -8.25
N ARG A 131 -4.00 12.34 -8.87
CA ARG A 131 -3.87 12.38 -10.25
C ARG A 131 -2.54 12.17 -10.78
#